data_f79b21a284cb4de3994299127b146c11
#
_entry.id   f79b21a284cb4de3994299127b146c11
#
_cell.length_a   1.000
_cell.length_b   1.000
_cell.length_c   1.000
_cell.angle_alpha   90.00
_cell.angle_beta   90.00
_cell.angle_gamma   90.00
#
_symmetry.space_group_name_H-M   'P 1'
#
loop_
_entity.id
_entity.type
_entity.pdbx_description
1 polymer ?
#
loop_
_entity_poly.entity_id
_entity_poly.type
_entity_poly.pdbx_seq_one_letter_code
_entity_poly.pdbx_strand_id
1 'polypeptide(L)'
;MASDKNNLIVYCEYEDGKVADVSLELLTKGRALADKLGIKLEAVVAGDNLKDIENQLFPYGVDTVYKVEDKRLYPYTSLPHASILINLFKEKEPRIAFMGATSIGRDLGPRVSSALHSGLTADCTQLEIGDHTDARTGTEYKDLLLQIRPAFGGNIVATIVNPDHRPQMATVREGVMKKEIKDPAYKGKVVDLNVADYTAPEDFVVEVIDRQVQKSKSNLKNAPIVVAGGYGVGSKENFELLLELADVLGGEVGASRAAVDAGWIDHDAQIGQTGLTVRPKLYIACGISGQIQHIAGMQESSIIISVNNDPDAPINTIADYVITGDIEDVVPKLIKYYKKNTK
;
A
#
# COMPACT_ATOMS: atom_id res chain seq x y z
N MET A 1 -15.93 24.12 25.22
CA MET A 1 -14.54 23.89 24.88
C MET A 1 -14.54 22.68 23.95
N ALA A 2 -14.25 22.87 22.67
CA ALA A 2 -14.08 21.74 21.75
C ALA A 2 -12.88 20.95 22.27
N SER A 3 -13.10 19.70 22.63
CA SER A 3 -12.06 18.87 23.19
C SER A 3 -10.95 18.67 22.13
N ASP A 4 -9.69 18.68 22.55
CA ASP A 4 -8.49 18.32 21.75
C ASP A 4 -8.52 16.87 21.18
N LYS A 5 -9.66 16.20 21.28
CA LYS A 5 -9.98 14.82 20.95
C LYS A 5 -10.38 14.59 19.48
N ASN A 6 -10.04 15.51 18.59
CA ASN A 6 -10.39 15.46 17.15
C ASN A 6 -9.11 15.47 16.33
N ASN A 7 -8.43 14.34 16.26
CA ASN A 7 -7.21 14.16 15.48
C ASN A 7 -7.33 12.96 14.55
N LEU A 8 -6.45 12.92 13.57
CA LEU A 8 -6.21 11.79 12.69
C LEU A 8 -4.85 11.22 13.02
N ILE A 9 -4.78 9.94 13.42
CA ILE A 9 -3.54 9.26 13.76
C ILE A 9 -3.18 8.24 12.69
N VAL A 10 -1.91 8.25 12.23
CA VAL A 10 -1.34 7.23 11.34
C VAL A 10 -0.34 6.41 12.14
N TYR A 11 -0.54 5.09 12.16
CA TYR A 11 0.51 4.17 12.59
C TYR A 11 1.55 4.06 11.49
N CYS A 12 2.76 4.49 11.78
CA CYS A 12 3.87 4.47 10.84
C CYS A 12 4.75 3.25 11.09
N GLU A 13 4.77 2.35 10.13
CA GLU A 13 5.65 1.19 10.15
C GLU A 13 7.09 1.63 9.97
N TYR A 14 7.97 1.04 10.77
CA TYR A 14 9.39 1.37 10.81
C TYR A 14 10.22 0.09 10.72
N GLU A 15 11.23 0.12 9.89
CA GLU A 15 12.17 -0.98 9.70
C GLU A 15 13.55 -0.44 9.30
N ASP A 16 14.59 -0.91 9.98
CA ASP A 16 16.00 -0.65 9.66
C ASP A 16 16.32 0.85 9.39
N GLY A 17 15.83 1.74 10.24
CA GLY A 17 16.07 3.18 10.13
C GLY A 17 15.15 3.93 9.18
N LYS A 18 14.15 3.25 8.59
CA LYS A 18 13.25 3.85 7.58
C LYS A 18 11.79 3.66 7.92
N VAL A 19 11.01 4.69 7.65
CA VAL A 19 9.55 4.60 7.64
C VAL A 19 9.11 3.96 6.34
N ALA A 20 8.18 3.01 6.42
CA ALA A 20 7.64 2.34 5.24
C ALA A 20 6.92 3.32 4.30
N ASP A 21 7.06 3.12 2.99
CA ASP A 21 6.48 4.00 1.97
C ASP A 21 4.96 4.16 2.11
N VAL A 22 4.25 3.07 2.43
CA VAL A 22 2.81 3.12 2.68
C VAL A 22 2.44 4.08 3.81
N SER A 23 3.25 4.16 4.86
CA SER A 23 3.03 5.10 5.96
C SER A 23 3.17 6.55 5.50
N LEU A 24 4.16 6.84 4.63
CA LEU A 24 4.36 8.16 4.04
C LEU A 24 3.24 8.54 3.06
N GLU A 25 2.73 7.58 2.30
CA GLU A 25 1.52 7.74 1.48
C GLU A 25 0.31 8.11 2.35
N LEU A 26 0.14 7.40 3.48
CA LEU A 26 -0.94 7.65 4.44
C LEU A 26 -0.81 9.00 5.13
N LEU A 27 0.39 9.46 5.44
CA LEU A 27 0.61 10.81 5.99
C LEU A 27 0.23 11.88 4.96
N THR A 28 0.57 11.70 3.68
CA THR A 28 0.16 12.60 2.60
C THR A 28 -1.36 12.69 2.51
N LYS A 29 -2.03 11.55 2.46
CA LYS A 29 -3.50 11.52 2.41
C LYS A 29 -4.13 12.02 3.70
N GLY A 30 -3.58 11.61 4.84
CA GLY A 30 -4.02 12.03 6.18
C GLY A 30 -3.96 13.55 6.33
N ARG A 31 -2.92 14.22 5.82
CA ARG A 31 -2.81 15.69 5.87
C ARG A 31 -3.95 16.35 5.08
N ALA A 32 -4.23 15.88 3.87
CA ALA A 32 -5.32 16.44 3.07
C ALA A 32 -6.69 16.27 3.74
N LEU A 33 -6.93 15.12 4.39
CA LEU A 33 -8.18 14.86 5.12
C LEU A 33 -8.26 15.67 6.42
N ALA A 34 -7.16 15.78 7.15
CA ALA A 34 -7.07 16.57 8.37
C ALA A 34 -7.28 18.05 8.11
N ASP A 35 -6.71 18.60 7.02
CA ASP A 35 -6.92 19.99 6.58
C ASP A 35 -8.40 20.22 6.25
N LYS A 36 -9.06 19.28 5.55
CA LYS A 36 -10.49 19.36 5.24
C LYS A 36 -11.39 19.38 6.47
N LEU A 37 -11.00 18.64 7.51
CA LEU A 37 -11.74 18.55 8.78
C LEU A 37 -11.35 19.63 9.80
N GLY A 38 -10.29 20.39 9.56
CA GLY A 38 -9.74 21.35 10.52
C GLY A 38 -9.19 20.68 11.80
N ILE A 39 -8.63 19.47 11.68
CA ILE A 39 -8.06 18.68 12.79
C ILE A 39 -6.55 18.45 12.60
N LYS A 40 -5.89 17.96 13.65
CA LYS A 40 -4.46 17.65 13.61
C LYS A 40 -4.20 16.31 12.90
N LEU A 41 -3.08 16.26 12.18
CA LEU A 41 -2.47 15.01 11.72
C LEU A 41 -1.38 14.60 12.70
N GLU A 42 -1.50 13.41 13.25
CA GLU A 42 -0.55 12.85 14.19
C GLU A 42 -0.02 11.50 13.69
N ALA A 43 1.18 11.15 14.10
CA ALA A 43 1.80 9.87 13.76
C ALA A 43 2.22 9.15 15.03
N VAL A 44 2.16 7.83 15.03
CA VAL A 44 2.75 6.98 16.07
C VAL A 44 3.75 6.02 15.43
N VAL A 45 4.94 5.97 16.00
CA VAL A 45 6.02 5.05 15.62
C VAL A 45 6.46 4.28 16.85
N ALA A 46 6.52 2.97 16.74
CA ALA A 46 7.00 2.08 17.79
C ALA A 46 8.11 1.18 17.24
N GLY A 47 9.23 1.07 17.93
CA GLY A 47 10.37 0.28 17.47
C GLY A 47 11.62 0.47 18.29
N ASP A 48 12.76 0.08 17.74
CA ASP A 48 14.09 0.27 18.32
C ASP A 48 14.89 1.28 17.49
N ASN A 49 15.76 2.06 18.14
CA ASN A 49 16.63 3.04 17.47
C ASN A 49 15.87 4.05 16.58
N LEU A 50 14.87 4.72 17.17
CA LEU A 50 14.04 5.71 16.50
C LEU A 50 14.67 7.11 16.46
N LYS A 51 16.00 7.21 16.49
CA LYS A 51 16.71 8.47 16.45
C LYS A 51 16.36 9.25 15.18
N ASP A 52 16.00 10.52 15.36
CA ASP A 52 15.71 11.48 14.29
C ASP A 52 14.59 11.03 13.31
N ILE A 53 13.73 10.07 13.72
CA ILE A 53 12.65 9.53 12.91
C ILE A 53 11.64 10.60 12.48
N GLU A 54 11.44 11.61 13.29
CA GLU A 54 10.56 12.75 13.03
C GLU A 54 10.97 13.53 11.78
N ASN A 55 12.25 13.52 11.40
CA ASN A 55 12.73 14.17 10.18
C ASN A 55 12.21 13.48 8.90
N GLN A 56 11.79 12.21 9.00
CA GLN A 56 11.14 11.50 7.90
C GLN A 56 9.63 11.78 7.85
N LEU A 57 9.01 12.22 8.94
CA LEU A 57 7.56 12.39 9.09
C LEU A 57 7.11 13.84 8.95
N PHE A 58 7.83 14.80 9.55
CA PHE A 58 7.48 16.22 9.54
C PHE A 58 7.28 16.80 8.14
N PRO A 59 8.11 16.46 7.12
CA PRO A 59 7.91 16.99 5.78
C PRO A 59 6.53 16.70 5.18
N TYR A 60 5.81 15.71 5.69
CA TYR A 60 4.44 15.37 5.28
C TYR A 60 3.36 16.16 6.03
N GLY A 61 3.75 17.11 6.89
CA GLY A 61 2.84 17.99 7.64
C GLY A 61 2.28 17.36 8.91
N VAL A 62 3.05 16.50 9.58
CA VAL A 62 2.67 15.86 10.84
C VAL A 62 2.80 16.85 11.98
N ASP A 63 1.70 17.11 12.71
CA ASP A 63 1.66 18.06 13.84
C ASP A 63 2.28 17.50 15.11
N THR A 64 2.10 16.19 15.35
CA THR A 64 2.66 15.49 16.53
C THR A 64 3.13 14.10 16.15
N VAL A 65 4.34 13.75 16.57
CA VAL A 65 4.89 12.38 16.46
C VAL A 65 4.95 11.79 17.86
N TYR A 66 4.20 10.73 18.11
CA TYR A 66 4.32 9.88 19.29
C TYR A 66 5.37 8.81 19.03
N LYS A 67 6.43 8.82 19.80
CA LYS A 67 7.55 7.92 19.67
C LYS A 67 7.61 6.96 20.86
N VAL A 68 7.55 5.65 20.59
CA VAL A 68 7.69 4.59 21.59
C VAL A 68 8.94 3.80 21.26
N GLU A 69 10.02 4.06 21.96
CA GLU A 69 11.32 3.44 21.71
C GLU A 69 11.65 2.40 22.77
N ASP A 70 11.75 1.14 22.36
CA ASP A 70 12.23 0.03 23.20
C ASP A 70 12.75 -1.09 22.27
N LYS A 71 13.91 -1.66 22.61
CA LYS A 71 14.52 -2.75 21.82
C LYS A 71 13.64 -3.99 21.67
N ARG A 72 12.70 -4.22 22.58
CA ARG A 72 11.75 -5.34 22.55
C ARG A 72 10.62 -5.15 21.52
N LEU A 73 10.49 -3.94 20.97
CA LEU A 73 9.51 -3.63 19.91
C LEU A 73 10.04 -3.94 18.51
N TYR A 74 11.28 -4.37 18.39
CA TYR A 74 11.88 -4.77 17.12
C TYR A 74 12.60 -6.11 17.26
N PRO A 75 12.39 -7.07 16.35
CA PRO A 75 11.41 -7.05 15.24
C PRO A 75 9.95 -7.01 15.74
N TYR A 76 9.04 -6.62 14.83
CA TYR A 76 7.61 -6.51 15.16
C TYR A 76 7.05 -7.79 15.80
N THR A 77 6.31 -7.60 16.89
CA THR A 77 5.46 -8.62 17.52
C THR A 77 4.10 -8.01 17.83
N SER A 78 3.02 -8.79 17.67
CA SER A 78 1.64 -8.28 17.69
C SER A 78 1.22 -7.65 18.99
N LEU A 79 1.51 -8.31 20.12
CA LEU A 79 0.92 -7.92 21.41
C LEU A 79 1.39 -6.55 21.90
N PRO A 80 2.70 -6.25 22.01
CA PRO A 80 3.12 -4.96 22.53
C PRO A 80 2.72 -3.80 21.62
N HIS A 81 2.78 -3.97 20.29
CA HIS A 81 2.31 -2.95 19.36
C HIS A 81 0.80 -2.70 19.45
N ALA A 82 0.00 -3.77 19.63
CA ALA A 82 -1.45 -3.64 19.82
C ALA A 82 -1.75 -2.90 21.13
N SER A 83 -1.10 -3.26 22.23
CA SER A 83 -1.30 -2.61 23.55
C SER A 83 -0.94 -1.13 23.49
N ILE A 84 0.18 -0.77 22.85
CA ILE A 84 0.57 0.63 22.65
C ILE A 84 -0.54 1.39 21.93
N LEU A 85 -1.02 0.90 20.79
CA LEU A 85 -2.05 1.60 20.02
C LEU A 85 -3.39 1.66 20.75
N ILE A 86 -3.81 0.57 21.38
CA ILE A 86 -5.07 0.52 22.14
C ILE A 86 -5.07 1.54 23.25
N ASN A 87 -3.99 1.61 24.05
CA ASN A 87 -3.90 2.52 25.17
C ASN A 87 -3.73 3.96 24.71
N LEU A 88 -2.93 4.22 23.67
CA LEU A 88 -2.80 5.54 23.07
C LEU A 88 -4.14 6.03 22.49
N PHE A 89 -4.89 5.16 21.81
CA PHE A 89 -6.19 5.56 21.23
C PHE A 89 -7.28 5.74 22.30
N LYS A 90 -7.23 5.02 23.41
CA LYS A 90 -8.09 5.29 24.56
C LYS A 90 -7.78 6.64 25.23
N GLU A 91 -6.51 7.03 25.27
CA GLU A 91 -6.07 8.31 25.83
C GLU A 91 -6.39 9.48 24.88
N LYS A 92 -6.06 9.35 23.60
CA LYS A 92 -6.19 10.45 22.61
C LYS A 92 -7.55 10.53 21.95
N GLU A 93 -8.35 9.46 22.00
CA GLU A 93 -9.66 9.35 21.38
C GLU A 93 -9.69 9.88 19.92
N PRO A 94 -8.83 9.33 19.02
CA PRO A 94 -8.74 9.86 17.67
C PRO A 94 -10.07 9.72 16.91
N ARG A 95 -10.36 10.69 16.05
CA ARG A 95 -11.51 10.63 15.14
C ARG A 95 -11.30 9.59 14.05
N ILE A 96 -10.07 9.51 13.53
CA ILE A 96 -9.68 8.65 12.41
C ILE A 96 -8.33 8.01 12.74
N ALA A 97 -8.15 6.74 12.34
CA ALA A 97 -6.88 6.05 12.45
C ALA A 97 -6.57 5.22 11.19
N PHE A 98 -5.34 5.35 10.69
CA PHE A 98 -4.88 4.65 9.48
C PHE A 98 -3.67 3.78 9.75
N MET A 99 -3.58 2.68 8.99
CA MET A 99 -2.45 1.76 8.93
C MET A 99 -2.25 1.28 7.49
N GLY A 100 -1.05 0.85 7.13
CA GLY A 100 -0.82 0.15 5.85
C GLY A 100 -1.56 -1.20 5.82
N ALA A 101 -2.01 -1.65 4.66
CA ALA A 101 -2.52 -3.02 4.48
C ALA A 101 -1.38 -4.01 4.21
N THR A 102 -0.26 -3.85 4.91
CA THR A 102 0.91 -4.73 4.96
C THR A 102 0.62 -5.97 5.81
N SER A 103 1.59 -6.87 5.91
CA SER A 103 1.51 -7.99 6.86
C SER A 103 1.33 -7.51 8.31
N ILE A 104 2.02 -6.42 8.69
CA ILE A 104 1.92 -5.81 10.02
C ILE A 104 0.54 -5.20 10.23
N GLY A 105 0.09 -4.33 9.33
CA GLY A 105 -1.18 -3.64 9.51
C GLY A 105 -2.40 -4.55 9.41
N ARG A 106 -2.31 -5.65 8.64
CA ARG A 106 -3.37 -6.68 8.57
C ARG A 106 -3.47 -7.53 9.83
N ASP A 107 -2.39 -7.67 10.60
CA ASP A 107 -2.41 -8.30 11.92
C ASP A 107 -2.83 -7.30 13.00
N LEU A 108 -2.25 -6.10 13.00
CA LEU A 108 -2.42 -5.09 14.06
C LEU A 108 -3.80 -4.43 14.03
N GLY A 109 -4.26 -4.02 12.84
CA GLY A 109 -5.51 -3.26 12.68
C GLY A 109 -6.74 -3.95 13.26
N PRO A 110 -7.02 -5.23 12.94
CA PRO A 110 -8.16 -5.96 13.51
C PRO A 110 -8.08 -6.12 15.03
N ARG A 111 -6.89 -6.30 15.60
CA ARG A 111 -6.71 -6.40 17.06
C ARG A 111 -7.08 -5.12 17.76
N VAL A 112 -6.57 -3.98 17.26
CA VAL A 112 -6.86 -2.66 17.80
C VAL A 112 -8.35 -2.32 17.64
N SER A 113 -8.91 -2.53 16.46
CA SER A 113 -10.32 -2.29 16.16
C SER A 113 -11.25 -3.10 17.07
N SER A 114 -10.96 -4.39 17.27
CA SER A 114 -11.74 -5.27 18.15
C SER A 114 -11.69 -4.80 19.61
N ALA A 115 -10.52 -4.46 20.12
CA ALA A 115 -10.34 -4.01 21.50
C ALA A 115 -11.02 -2.66 21.78
N LEU A 116 -11.14 -1.80 20.78
CA LEU A 116 -11.80 -0.49 20.87
C LEU A 116 -13.30 -0.56 20.50
N HIS A 117 -13.81 -1.72 20.10
CA HIS A 117 -15.17 -1.89 19.58
C HIS A 117 -15.48 -0.91 18.45
N SER A 118 -14.50 -0.62 17.61
CA SER A 118 -14.62 0.26 16.44
C SER A 118 -14.62 -0.54 15.14
N GLY A 119 -15.16 0.05 14.06
CA GLY A 119 -15.14 -0.59 12.74
C GLY A 119 -13.81 -0.37 12.03
N LEU A 120 -13.31 -1.40 11.34
CA LEU A 120 -12.14 -1.33 10.48
C LEU A 120 -12.50 -1.76 9.06
N THR A 121 -12.25 -0.89 8.07
CA THR A 121 -12.33 -1.28 6.67
C THR A 121 -10.94 -1.68 6.18
N ALA A 122 -10.82 -2.93 5.75
CA ALA A 122 -9.55 -3.46 5.30
C ALA A 122 -9.31 -3.21 3.81
N ASP A 123 -8.03 -2.97 3.44
CA ASP A 123 -7.53 -2.95 2.08
C ASP A 123 -8.19 -1.86 1.19
N CYS A 124 -8.38 -0.67 1.76
CA CYS A 124 -8.91 0.49 1.05
C CYS A 124 -7.97 0.94 -0.07
N THR A 125 -8.56 1.44 -1.15
CA THR A 125 -7.83 2.04 -2.26
C THR A 125 -8.05 3.54 -2.36
N GLN A 126 -9.11 4.07 -1.71
CA GLN A 126 -9.40 5.49 -1.67
C GLN A 126 -10.06 5.86 -0.34
N LEU A 127 -9.78 7.07 0.14
CA LEU A 127 -10.32 7.64 1.37
C LEU A 127 -10.80 9.06 1.10
N GLU A 128 -12.00 9.41 1.55
CA GLU A 128 -12.57 10.74 1.37
C GLU A 128 -13.30 11.19 2.63
N ILE A 129 -13.52 12.49 2.78
CA ILE A 129 -14.47 13.04 3.75
C ILE A 129 -15.73 13.45 3.00
N GLY A 130 -16.87 13.02 3.52
CA GLY A 130 -18.16 13.37 2.93
C GLY A 130 -19.31 13.12 3.88
N ASP A 131 -20.49 13.54 3.45
CA ASP A 131 -21.75 13.35 4.16
C ASP A 131 -22.38 12.01 3.76
N HIS A 132 -23.12 11.42 4.67
CA HIS A 132 -23.87 10.21 4.43
C HIS A 132 -25.26 10.29 5.07
N THR A 133 -26.26 9.86 4.32
CA THR A 133 -27.62 9.70 4.85
C THR A 133 -27.95 8.22 4.93
N ASP A 134 -28.28 7.74 6.11
CA ASP A 134 -28.74 6.38 6.29
C ASP A 134 -30.13 6.21 5.63
N ALA A 135 -30.17 5.41 4.58
CA ALA A 135 -31.40 5.22 3.79
C ALA A 135 -32.56 4.58 4.58
N ARG A 136 -32.26 3.87 5.67
CA ARG A 136 -33.25 3.18 6.50
C ARG A 136 -33.83 4.09 7.57
N THR A 137 -33.01 4.92 8.19
CA THR A 137 -33.40 5.79 9.31
C THR A 137 -33.65 7.23 8.89
N GLY A 138 -33.16 7.66 7.73
CA GLY A 138 -33.13 9.05 7.28
C GLY A 138 -32.14 9.93 8.06
N THR A 139 -31.31 9.35 8.91
CA THR A 139 -30.32 10.11 9.70
C THR A 139 -29.20 10.63 8.82
N GLU A 140 -28.95 11.93 8.89
CA GLU A 140 -27.83 12.58 8.21
C GLU A 140 -26.60 12.61 9.10
N TYR A 141 -25.47 12.16 8.56
CA TYR A 141 -24.15 12.24 9.18
C TYR A 141 -23.25 13.14 8.35
N LYS A 142 -22.54 14.04 9.02
CA LYS A 142 -21.64 15.01 8.38
C LYS A 142 -20.18 14.64 8.59
N ASP A 143 -19.36 14.99 7.60
CA ASP A 143 -17.91 14.86 7.69
C ASP A 143 -17.44 13.46 8.11
N LEU A 144 -18.03 12.41 7.58
CA LEU A 144 -17.59 11.03 7.80
C LEU A 144 -16.41 10.67 6.91
N LEU A 145 -15.60 9.73 7.39
CA LEU A 145 -14.63 9.05 6.55
C LEU A 145 -15.34 8.06 5.63
N LEU A 146 -15.31 8.33 4.33
CA LEU A 146 -15.76 7.42 3.29
C LEU A 146 -14.59 6.49 2.93
N GLN A 147 -14.75 5.22 3.24
CA GLN A 147 -13.72 4.20 3.10
C GLN A 147 -14.03 3.35 1.87
N ILE A 148 -13.28 3.57 0.80
CA ILE A 148 -13.56 3.04 -0.52
C ILE A 148 -12.62 1.87 -0.81
N ARG A 149 -13.19 0.73 -1.16
CA ARG A 149 -12.43 -0.46 -1.50
C ARG A 149 -13.07 -1.22 -2.66
N PRO A 150 -12.26 -1.93 -3.49
CA PRO A 150 -12.80 -2.87 -4.46
C PRO A 150 -13.57 -3.99 -3.75
N ALA A 151 -14.78 -4.28 -4.22
CA ALA A 151 -15.57 -5.44 -3.83
C ALA A 151 -15.36 -6.58 -4.86
N PHE A 152 -16.17 -7.63 -4.76
CA PHE A 152 -16.06 -8.83 -5.60
C PHE A 152 -15.81 -8.51 -7.08
N GLY A 153 -14.74 -9.10 -7.64
CA GLY A 153 -14.42 -9.03 -9.07
C GLY A 153 -13.82 -7.69 -9.55
N GLY A 154 -13.58 -6.70 -8.63
CA GLY A 154 -12.93 -5.43 -8.96
C GLY A 154 -13.80 -4.41 -9.75
N ASN A 155 -14.91 -4.84 -10.35
CA ASN A 155 -15.84 -3.96 -11.07
C ASN A 155 -16.83 -3.25 -10.14
N ILE A 156 -16.87 -3.64 -8.88
CA ILE A 156 -17.74 -3.04 -7.87
C ILE A 156 -16.85 -2.36 -6.84
N VAL A 157 -17.12 -1.11 -6.58
CA VAL A 157 -16.48 -0.33 -5.52
C VAL A 157 -17.47 -0.19 -4.38
N ALA A 158 -17.07 -0.60 -3.18
CA ALA A 158 -17.87 -0.42 -1.98
C ALA A 158 -17.38 0.81 -1.22
N THR A 159 -18.28 1.73 -0.91
CA THR A 159 -18.05 2.82 0.03
C THR A 159 -18.59 2.43 1.39
N ILE A 160 -17.73 2.32 2.37
CA ILE A 160 -18.06 1.88 3.73
C ILE A 160 -17.96 3.09 4.66
N VAL A 161 -18.93 3.24 5.55
CA VAL A 161 -18.98 4.30 6.55
C VAL A 161 -19.15 3.68 7.94
N ASN A 162 -18.59 4.33 8.94
CA ASN A 162 -18.73 3.96 10.35
C ASN A 162 -19.17 5.20 11.15
N PRO A 163 -20.47 5.52 11.20
CA PRO A 163 -20.95 6.76 11.78
C PRO A 163 -20.89 6.80 13.31
N ASP A 164 -21.06 5.66 13.99
CA ASP A 164 -21.36 5.63 15.43
C ASP A 164 -20.13 5.42 16.31
N HIS A 165 -19.07 4.79 15.80
CA HIS A 165 -17.90 4.42 16.59
C HIS A 165 -16.64 5.19 16.17
N ARG A 166 -15.72 5.36 17.13
CA ARG A 166 -14.43 6.02 16.92
C ARG A 166 -13.30 5.16 17.53
N PRO A 167 -12.11 5.23 16.92
CA PRO A 167 -11.80 5.89 15.64
C PRO A 167 -12.47 5.21 14.44
N GLN A 168 -12.71 5.97 13.35
CA GLN A 168 -13.01 5.38 12.06
C GLN A 168 -11.68 4.82 11.51
N MET A 169 -11.57 3.49 11.41
CA MET A 169 -10.29 2.85 11.08
C MET A 169 -10.27 2.30 9.66
N ALA A 170 -9.14 2.46 9.00
CA ALA A 170 -8.88 1.85 7.70
C ALA A 170 -7.46 1.30 7.62
N THR A 171 -7.31 0.12 7.00
CA THR A 171 -6.02 -0.26 6.41
C THR A 171 -6.05 0.08 4.92
N VAL A 172 -4.94 0.56 4.39
CA VAL A 172 -4.84 1.05 3.02
C VAL A 172 -3.78 0.27 2.27
N ARG A 173 -4.11 -0.17 1.06
CA ARG A 173 -3.20 -0.91 0.19
C ARG A 173 -1.98 -0.06 -0.14
N GLU A 174 -0.82 -0.68 -0.15
CA GLU A 174 0.42 -0.03 -0.56
C GLU A 174 0.39 0.40 -2.03
N GLY A 175 0.99 1.55 -2.32
CA GLY A 175 1.16 2.04 -3.68
C GLY A 175 -0.13 2.59 -4.32
N VAL A 176 -1.25 2.71 -3.58
CA VAL A 176 -2.51 3.26 -4.14
C VAL A 176 -2.69 4.75 -3.86
N MET A 177 -1.89 5.31 -2.95
CA MET A 177 -1.93 6.74 -2.64
C MET A 177 -0.61 7.40 -2.99
N LYS A 178 -0.65 8.70 -3.24
CA LYS A 178 0.55 9.47 -3.57
C LYS A 178 1.40 9.69 -2.32
N LYS A 179 2.72 9.66 -2.50
CA LYS A 179 3.70 10.06 -1.51
C LYS A 179 4.26 11.41 -1.91
N GLU A 180 3.78 12.49 -1.29
CA GLU A 180 4.14 13.87 -1.63
C GLU A 180 4.52 14.65 -0.36
N ILE A 181 5.69 15.26 -0.37
CA ILE A 181 6.14 16.17 0.69
C ILE A 181 5.29 17.44 0.63
N LYS A 182 4.70 17.81 1.77
CA LYS A 182 3.92 19.05 1.89
C LYS A 182 4.82 20.27 2.04
N ASP A 183 5.76 20.20 2.97
CA ASP A 183 6.72 21.27 3.24
C ASP A 183 7.99 20.66 3.87
N PRO A 184 9.14 20.69 3.20
CA PRO A 184 10.40 20.18 3.74
C PRO A 184 10.84 20.86 5.04
N ALA A 185 10.38 22.07 5.30
CA ALA A 185 10.74 22.86 6.50
C ALA A 185 9.73 22.72 7.63
N TYR A 186 8.64 21.95 7.43
CA TYR A 186 7.61 21.76 8.45
C TYR A 186 8.19 21.18 9.74
N LYS A 187 7.76 21.71 10.87
CA LYS A 187 8.17 21.28 12.20
C LYS A 187 6.93 21.02 13.05
N GLY A 188 6.83 19.84 13.59
CA GLY A 188 5.82 19.45 14.55
C GLY A 188 6.40 19.25 15.95
N LYS A 189 5.63 18.62 16.81
CA LYS A 189 6.01 18.26 18.17
C LYS A 189 6.38 16.77 18.23
N VAL A 190 7.46 16.44 18.93
CA VAL A 190 7.79 15.05 19.32
C VAL A 190 7.32 14.82 20.75
N VAL A 191 6.69 13.69 20.99
CA VAL A 191 6.28 13.22 22.31
C VAL A 191 6.84 11.82 22.50
N ASP A 192 7.88 11.71 23.32
CA ASP A 192 8.42 10.41 23.71
C ASP A 192 7.48 9.79 24.76
N LEU A 193 7.02 8.58 24.45
CA LEU A 193 6.13 7.80 25.31
C LEU A 193 6.93 6.67 25.97
N ASN A 194 6.77 6.53 27.29
CA ASN A 194 7.40 5.41 27.99
C ASN A 194 6.62 4.12 27.71
N VAL A 195 7.29 3.11 27.18
CA VAL A 195 6.68 1.82 26.83
C VAL A 195 5.90 1.19 27.99
N ALA A 196 6.40 1.31 29.22
CA ALA A 196 5.78 0.72 30.41
C ALA A 196 4.40 1.32 30.75
N ASP A 197 4.10 2.52 30.28
CA ASP A 197 2.81 3.17 30.51
C ASP A 197 1.74 2.68 29.52
N TYR A 198 2.16 2.05 28.40
CA TYR A 198 1.29 1.60 27.30
C TYR A 198 1.27 0.09 27.12
N THR A 199 2.12 -0.66 27.81
CA THR A 199 2.23 -2.13 27.71
C THR A 199 2.26 -2.77 29.09
N ALA A 200 1.87 -4.05 29.13
CA ALA A 200 2.04 -4.90 30.31
C ALA A 200 3.18 -5.91 30.09
N PRO A 201 3.78 -6.48 31.15
CA PRO A 201 4.81 -7.52 31.00
C PRO A 201 4.35 -8.71 30.14
N GLU A 202 3.06 -9.03 30.20
CA GLU A 202 2.42 -10.12 29.46
C GLU A 202 2.36 -9.87 27.93
N ASP A 203 2.58 -8.65 27.48
CA ASP A 203 2.65 -8.33 26.05
C ASP A 203 3.95 -8.84 25.43
N PHE A 204 4.99 -9.07 26.22
CA PHE A 204 6.33 -9.51 25.76
C PHE A 204 6.59 -11.01 25.96
N VAL A 205 5.55 -11.84 25.74
CA VAL A 205 5.67 -13.32 25.88
C VAL A 205 6.31 -14.03 24.70
N VAL A 206 6.51 -13.31 23.59
CA VAL A 206 7.15 -13.83 22.37
C VAL A 206 8.46 -13.10 22.15
N GLU A 207 9.52 -13.87 21.91
CA GLU A 207 10.83 -13.37 21.51
C GLU A 207 11.17 -13.88 20.11
N VAL A 208 11.61 -12.97 19.24
CA VAL A 208 12.09 -13.31 17.90
C VAL A 208 13.56 -13.73 18.01
N ILE A 209 13.82 -15.02 17.86
CA ILE A 209 15.17 -15.59 18.00
C ILE A 209 16.01 -15.35 16.75
N ASP A 210 15.40 -15.47 15.58
CA ASP A 210 16.07 -15.27 14.27
C ASP A 210 15.11 -14.70 13.25
N ARG A 211 15.63 -13.90 12.35
CA ARG A 211 14.89 -13.28 11.25
C ARG A 211 15.64 -13.47 9.95
N GLN A 212 15.09 -14.28 9.08
CA GLN A 212 15.63 -14.48 7.74
C GLN A 212 14.93 -13.54 6.74
N VAL A 213 15.67 -12.55 6.26
CA VAL A 213 15.19 -11.63 5.24
C VAL A 213 15.61 -12.15 3.87
N GLN A 214 14.67 -12.63 3.08
CA GLN A 214 14.92 -12.85 1.66
C GLN A 214 14.97 -11.49 0.96
N LYS A 215 16.15 -11.14 0.43
CA LYS A 215 16.24 -9.95 -0.44
C LYS A 215 15.50 -10.29 -1.73
N SER A 216 14.42 -9.53 -2.02
CA SER A 216 13.79 -9.59 -3.33
C SER A 216 14.84 -9.30 -4.40
N LYS A 217 14.94 -10.17 -5.40
CA LYS A 217 15.87 -10.02 -6.51
C LYS A 217 15.40 -8.94 -7.50
N SER A 218 14.14 -8.53 -7.45
CA SER A 218 13.56 -7.57 -8.37
C SER A 218 13.17 -6.27 -7.67
N ASN A 219 13.45 -5.14 -8.32
CA ASN A 219 12.99 -3.81 -7.88
C ASN A 219 11.69 -3.41 -8.58
N LEU A 220 10.83 -4.39 -8.84
CA LEU A 220 9.64 -4.27 -9.68
C LEU A 220 8.69 -3.15 -9.23
N LYS A 221 8.56 -2.94 -7.92
CA LYS A 221 7.67 -1.92 -7.33
C LYS A 221 8.05 -0.49 -7.73
N ASN A 222 9.34 -0.23 -7.92
CA ASN A 222 9.88 1.10 -8.25
C ASN A 222 10.41 1.19 -9.69
N ALA A 223 10.23 0.15 -10.49
CA ALA A 223 10.75 0.11 -11.85
C ALA A 223 10.01 1.12 -12.74
N PRO A 224 10.73 1.97 -13.50
CA PRO A 224 10.10 2.89 -14.44
C PRO A 224 9.51 2.20 -15.68
N ILE A 225 10.00 1.00 -16.00
CA ILE A 225 9.54 0.17 -17.11
C ILE A 225 9.33 -1.25 -16.58
N VAL A 226 8.18 -1.84 -16.86
CA VAL A 226 7.84 -3.21 -16.51
C VAL A 226 7.43 -3.97 -17.76
N VAL A 227 8.08 -5.11 -18.02
CA VAL A 227 7.68 -6.08 -19.02
C VAL A 227 7.06 -7.27 -18.29
N ALA A 228 5.76 -7.50 -18.46
CA ALA A 228 5.05 -8.52 -17.72
C ALA A 228 4.56 -9.66 -18.63
N GLY A 229 4.80 -10.90 -18.18
CA GLY A 229 4.35 -12.11 -18.87
C GLY A 229 3.13 -12.75 -18.23
N GLY A 230 2.17 -13.14 -19.09
CA GLY A 230 1.02 -13.96 -18.70
C GLY A 230 1.21 -15.43 -19.06
N TYR A 231 0.15 -16.23 -18.83
CA TYR A 231 0.13 -17.64 -19.22
C TYR A 231 0.22 -17.82 -20.75
N GLY A 232 -0.18 -16.81 -21.53
CA GLY A 232 -0.05 -16.80 -22.98
C GLY A 232 1.39 -16.74 -23.51
N VAL A 233 2.40 -16.54 -22.64
CA VAL A 233 3.83 -16.69 -22.98
C VAL A 233 4.18 -18.14 -23.32
N GLY A 234 3.44 -19.11 -22.78
CA GLY A 234 3.45 -20.51 -23.18
C GLY A 234 4.52 -21.36 -22.52
N SER A 235 5.70 -20.83 -22.19
CA SER A 235 6.77 -21.62 -21.56
C SER A 235 7.72 -20.74 -20.73
N LYS A 236 8.56 -21.40 -19.93
CA LYS A 236 9.65 -20.73 -19.20
C LYS A 236 10.72 -20.21 -20.14
N GLU A 237 11.00 -20.93 -21.23
CA GLU A 237 11.98 -20.54 -22.25
C GLU A 237 11.57 -19.23 -22.92
N ASN A 238 10.28 -19.05 -23.19
CA ASN A 238 9.76 -17.83 -23.78
C ASN A 238 9.81 -16.63 -22.80
N PHE A 239 9.85 -16.87 -21.49
CA PHE A 239 10.11 -15.81 -20.51
C PHE A 239 11.50 -15.19 -20.67
N GLU A 240 12.48 -15.92 -21.21
CA GLU A 240 13.82 -15.36 -21.50
C GLU A 240 13.75 -14.21 -22.53
N LEU A 241 12.79 -14.25 -23.46
CA LEU A 241 12.55 -13.15 -24.39
C LEU A 241 12.08 -11.87 -23.65
N LEU A 242 11.26 -12.04 -22.61
CA LEU A 242 10.77 -10.91 -21.82
C LEU A 242 11.89 -10.35 -20.95
N LEU A 243 12.76 -11.21 -20.39
CA LEU A 243 13.96 -10.78 -19.67
C LEU A 243 14.90 -9.98 -20.58
N GLU A 244 15.14 -10.45 -21.81
CA GLU A 244 15.95 -9.72 -22.78
C GLU A 244 15.30 -8.37 -23.15
N LEU A 245 13.98 -8.33 -23.36
CA LEU A 245 13.29 -7.08 -23.66
C LEU A 245 13.39 -6.09 -22.48
N ALA A 246 13.18 -6.55 -21.26
CA ALA A 246 13.29 -5.71 -20.07
C ALA A 246 14.71 -5.15 -19.90
N ASP A 247 15.74 -6.00 -20.05
CA ASP A 247 17.15 -5.60 -19.98
C ASP A 247 17.48 -4.50 -21.01
N VAL A 248 17.08 -4.71 -22.25
CA VAL A 248 17.29 -3.75 -23.36
C VAL A 248 16.60 -2.41 -23.11
N LEU A 249 15.44 -2.41 -22.44
CA LEU A 249 14.68 -1.22 -22.11
C LEU A 249 15.13 -0.58 -20.78
N GLY A 250 15.98 -1.25 -20.01
CA GLY A 250 16.36 -0.83 -18.64
C GLY A 250 15.20 -0.96 -17.65
N GLY A 251 14.38 -1.98 -17.80
CA GLY A 251 13.21 -2.26 -16.98
C GLY A 251 13.34 -3.56 -16.17
N GLU A 252 12.25 -3.91 -15.49
CA GLU A 252 12.11 -5.13 -14.68
C GLU A 252 11.06 -6.06 -15.29
N VAL A 253 11.18 -7.37 -14.97
CA VAL A 253 10.20 -8.37 -15.44
C VAL A 253 9.20 -8.70 -14.34
N GLY A 254 7.92 -8.59 -14.69
CA GLY A 254 6.80 -9.02 -13.86
C GLY A 254 6.02 -10.19 -14.48
N ALA A 255 5.05 -10.72 -13.73
CA ALA A 255 4.23 -11.81 -14.22
C ALA A 255 2.80 -11.79 -13.66
N SER A 256 1.89 -12.43 -14.39
CA SER A 256 0.59 -12.77 -13.85
C SER A 256 0.71 -13.96 -12.89
N ARG A 257 -0.27 -14.11 -11.98
CA ARG A 257 -0.33 -15.24 -11.06
C ARG A 257 -0.24 -16.59 -11.80
N ALA A 258 -0.93 -16.74 -12.92
CA ALA A 258 -0.94 -18.00 -13.68
C ALA A 258 0.47 -18.39 -14.18
N ALA A 259 1.30 -17.43 -14.57
CA ALA A 259 2.68 -17.69 -14.98
C ALA A 259 3.58 -18.06 -13.80
N VAL A 260 3.35 -17.45 -12.63
CA VAL A 260 4.05 -17.81 -11.38
C VAL A 260 3.63 -19.20 -10.90
N ASP A 261 2.33 -19.50 -10.89
CA ASP A 261 1.80 -20.81 -10.51
C ASP A 261 2.31 -21.93 -11.44
N ALA A 262 2.61 -21.61 -12.71
CA ALA A 262 3.25 -22.51 -13.67
C ALA A 262 4.77 -22.69 -13.43
N GLY A 263 5.37 -21.95 -12.50
CA GLY A 263 6.79 -22.04 -12.16
C GLY A 263 7.74 -21.42 -13.20
N TRP A 264 7.25 -20.52 -14.04
CA TRP A 264 8.07 -19.87 -15.08
C TRP A 264 8.90 -18.72 -14.53
N ILE A 265 8.45 -18.10 -13.45
CA ILE A 265 9.14 -17.01 -12.73
C ILE A 265 8.82 -17.08 -11.24
N ASP A 266 9.68 -16.50 -10.42
CA ASP A 266 9.53 -16.48 -8.97
C ASP A 266 8.31 -15.66 -8.52
N HIS A 267 7.75 -16.01 -7.36
CA HIS A 267 6.57 -15.34 -6.78
C HIS A 267 6.77 -13.84 -6.54
N ASP A 268 8.01 -13.41 -6.30
CA ASP A 268 8.36 -12.00 -6.08
C ASP A 268 8.12 -11.11 -7.32
N ALA A 269 7.93 -11.73 -8.50
CA ALA A 269 7.57 -11.04 -9.74
C ALA A 269 6.06 -10.96 -9.98
N GLN A 270 5.22 -11.52 -9.08
CA GLN A 270 3.78 -11.53 -9.27
C GLN A 270 3.17 -10.13 -9.17
N ILE A 271 2.44 -9.72 -10.21
CA ILE A 271 1.68 -8.46 -10.26
C ILE A 271 0.19 -8.77 -10.17
N GLY A 272 -0.52 -8.01 -9.35
CA GLY A 272 -1.97 -8.13 -9.20
C GLY A 272 -2.44 -7.92 -7.77
N GLN A 273 -3.70 -8.19 -7.53
CA GLN A 273 -4.36 -8.01 -6.23
C GLN A 273 -3.71 -8.80 -5.08
N THR A 274 -3.15 -9.97 -5.39
CA THR A 274 -2.47 -10.86 -4.42
C THR A 274 -0.96 -10.83 -4.55
N GLY A 275 -0.42 -9.96 -5.39
CA GLY A 275 0.99 -9.72 -5.62
C GLY A 275 1.35 -8.24 -5.44
N LEU A 276 2.34 -7.79 -6.20
CA LEU A 276 2.78 -6.40 -6.18
C LEU A 276 1.82 -5.50 -6.95
N THR A 277 1.62 -4.28 -6.45
CA THR A 277 1.04 -3.17 -7.22
C THR A 277 2.18 -2.31 -7.74
N VAL A 278 2.17 -2.07 -9.07
CA VAL A 278 3.22 -1.32 -9.78
C VAL A 278 2.62 -0.13 -10.53
N ARG A 279 3.43 0.93 -10.68
CA ARG A 279 3.04 2.16 -11.39
C ARG A 279 4.18 2.64 -12.30
N PRO A 280 4.62 1.81 -13.26
CA PRO A 280 5.68 2.21 -14.17
C PRO A 280 5.22 3.32 -15.12
N LYS A 281 6.19 4.00 -15.70
CA LYS A 281 5.93 4.89 -16.85
C LYS A 281 5.51 4.10 -18.10
N LEU A 282 6.02 2.87 -18.24
CA LEU A 282 5.68 1.97 -19.33
C LEU A 282 5.45 0.56 -18.80
N TYR A 283 4.29 0.00 -19.10
CA TYR A 283 3.92 -1.38 -18.81
C TYR A 283 3.67 -2.13 -20.12
N ILE A 284 4.42 -3.20 -20.39
CA ILE A 284 4.25 -4.04 -21.57
C ILE A 284 3.66 -5.38 -21.09
N ALA A 285 2.41 -5.63 -21.43
CA ALA A 285 1.68 -6.85 -21.08
C ALA A 285 1.79 -7.87 -22.21
N CYS A 286 2.56 -8.94 -22.00
CA CYS A 286 2.82 -9.98 -22.99
C CYS A 286 2.04 -11.25 -22.65
N GLY A 287 1.08 -11.65 -23.50
CA GLY A 287 0.27 -12.86 -23.30
C GLY A 287 -0.54 -12.87 -22.00
N ILE A 288 -0.98 -11.69 -21.55
CA ILE A 288 -1.81 -11.49 -20.36
C ILE A 288 -3.27 -11.36 -20.80
N SER A 289 -4.17 -12.15 -20.22
CA SER A 289 -5.61 -12.09 -20.54
C SER A 289 -6.28 -10.79 -20.07
N GLY A 290 -5.80 -10.20 -18.95
CA GLY A 290 -6.42 -9.01 -18.39
C GLY A 290 -7.54 -9.32 -17.41
N GLN A 291 -7.40 -10.38 -16.62
CA GLN A 291 -8.28 -10.60 -15.47
C GLN A 291 -8.15 -9.43 -14.50
N ILE A 292 -9.27 -9.05 -13.89
CA ILE A 292 -9.38 -7.86 -13.06
C ILE A 292 -8.42 -7.86 -11.87
N GLN A 293 -8.08 -9.06 -11.35
CA GLN A 293 -7.10 -9.19 -10.27
C GLN A 293 -5.69 -8.77 -10.71
N HIS A 294 -5.34 -9.01 -11.97
CA HIS A 294 -4.08 -8.55 -12.55
C HIS A 294 -4.13 -7.04 -12.84
N ILE A 295 -5.21 -6.59 -13.47
CA ILE A 295 -5.44 -5.18 -13.80
C ILE A 295 -5.32 -4.30 -12.54
N ALA A 296 -5.90 -4.71 -11.42
CA ALA A 296 -5.82 -3.99 -10.15
C ALA A 296 -4.37 -3.73 -9.66
N GLY A 297 -3.41 -4.51 -10.14
CA GLY A 297 -1.99 -4.34 -9.79
C GLY A 297 -1.20 -3.44 -10.75
N MET A 298 -1.76 -3.02 -11.90
CA MET A 298 -0.99 -2.30 -12.92
C MET A 298 -1.74 -1.18 -13.66
N GLN A 299 -3.04 -1.02 -13.46
CA GLN A 299 -3.87 -0.05 -14.19
C GLN A 299 -3.44 1.41 -14.03
N GLU A 300 -2.69 1.74 -12.97
CA GLU A 300 -2.15 3.08 -12.73
C GLU A 300 -0.82 3.34 -13.48
N SER A 301 -0.42 2.45 -14.39
CA SER A 301 0.72 2.66 -15.28
C SER A 301 0.46 3.84 -16.22
N SER A 302 1.49 4.64 -16.55
CA SER A 302 1.29 5.83 -17.39
C SER A 302 1.00 5.49 -18.84
N ILE A 303 1.62 4.41 -19.35
CA ILE A 303 1.39 3.87 -20.70
C ILE A 303 1.33 2.35 -20.61
N ILE A 304 0.32 1.75 -21.20
CA ILE A 304 0.11 0.31 -21.24
C ILE A 304 0.16 -0.16 -22.70
N ILE A 305 1.05 -1.11 -22.99
CA ILE A 305 1.13 -1.78 -24.28
C ILE A 305 0.71 -3.24 -24.09
N SER A 306 -0.26 -3.72 -24.84
CA SER A 306 -0.65 -5.13 -24.89
C SER A 306 -0.04 -5.80 -26.10
N VAL A 307 0.62 -6.94 -25.88
CA VAL A 307 1.06 -7.88 -26.94
C VAL A 307 0.30 -9.18 -26.70
N ASN A 308 -0.65 -9.48 -27.58
CA ASN A 308 -1.54 -10.63 -27.41
C ASN A 308 -1.94 -11.22 -28.79
N ASN A 309 -2.07 -12.52 -28.88
CA ASN A 309 -2.60 -13.17 -30.07
C ASN A 309 -4.14 -13.21 -30.09
N ASP A 310 -4.79 -12.97 -28.95
CA ASP A 310 -6.23 -12.80 -28.83
C ASP A 310 -6.60 -11.31 -28.97
N PRO A 311 -7.24 -10.88 -30.06
CA PRO A 311 -7.66 -9.50 -30.27
C PRO A 311 -8.74 -9.05 -29.28
N ASP A 312 -9.50 -9.98 -28.70
CA ASP A 312 -10.60 -9.72 -27.77
C ASP A 312 -10.18 -9.87 -26.30
N ALA A 313 -8.88 -10.04 -26.03
CA ALA A 313 -8.37 -10.15 -24.66
C ALA A 313 -8.78 -8.91 -23.84
N PRO A 314 -9.34 -9.07 -22.62
CA PRO A 314 -9.78 -7.95 -21.77
C PRO A 314 -8.70 -6.91 -21.48
N ILE A 315 -7.42 -7.28 -21.46
CA ILE A 315 -6.30 -6.35 -21.28
C ILE A 315 -6.28 -5.26 -22.36
N ASN A 316 -6.74 -5.57 -23.57
CA ASN A 316 -6.77 -4.65 -24.69
C ASN A 316 -7.70 -3.45 -24.46
N THR A 317 -8.69 -3.61 -23.59
CA THR A 317 -9.66 -2.52 -23.26
C THR A 317 -9.05 -1.40 -22.45
N ILE A 318 -7.93 -1.66 -21.75
CA ILE A 318 -7.22 -0.68 -20.91
C ILE A 318 -5.85 -0.32 -21.49
N ALA A 319 -5.42 -0.97 -22.55
CA ALA A 319 -4.15 -0.70 -23.20
C ALA A 319 -4.22 0.55 -24.10
N ASP A 320 -3.21 1.42 -23.99
CA ASP A 320 -3.04 2.55 -24.90
C ASP A 320 -2.65 2.10 -26.32
N TYR A 321 -1.90 0.98 -26.40
CA TYR A 321 -1.47 0.39 -27.65
C TYR A 321 -1.67 -1.14 -27.62
N VAL A 322 -2.26 -1.68 -28.69
CA VAL A 322 -2.48 -3.12 -28.87
C VAL A 322 -1.69 -3.61 -30.06
N ILE A 323 -0.86 -4.63 -29.83
CA ILE A 323 -0.12 -5.33 -30.86
C ILE A 323 -0.65 -6.76 -30.91
N THR A 324 -1.41 -7.08 -31.98
CA THR A 324 -1.91 -8.44 -32.19
C THR A 324 -0.84 -9.30 -32.85
N GLY A 325 -0.42 -10.37 -32.18
CA GLY A 325 0.57 -11.30 -32.68
C GLY A 325 1.16 -12.19 -31.60
N ASP A 326 1.90 -13.19 -32.01
CA ASP A 326 2.60 -14.09 -31.09
C ASP A 326 3.84 -13.44 -30.51
N ILE A 327 4.11 -13.73 -29.25
CA ILE A 327 5.21 -13.15 -28.48
C ILE A 327 6.56 -13.47 -29.13
N GLU A 328 6.71 -14.72 -29.63
CA GLU A 328 7.91 -15.19 -30.33
C GLU A 328 8.24 -14.40 -31.57
N ASP A 329 7.22 -13.82 -32.22
CA ASP A 329 7.36 -12.98 -33.39
C ASP A 329 7.52 -11.49 -33.06
N VAL A 330 6.76 -10.99 -32.09
CA VAL A 330 6.66 -9.56 -31.78
C VAL A 330 7.86 -9.11 -30.94
N VAL A 331 8.16 -9.82 -29.85
CA VAL A 331 9.18 -9.41 -28.89
C VAL A 331 10.58 -9.30 -29.51
N PRO A 332 11.07 -10.28 -30.32
CA PRO A 332 12.36 -10.14 -31.00
C PRO A 332 12.45 -8.94 -31.95
N LYS A 333 11.31 -8.60 -32.60
CA LYS A 333 11.26 -7.41 -33.47
C LYS A 333 11.36 -6.12 -32.67
N LEU A 334 10.71 -6.04 -31.51
CA LEU A 334 10.82 -4.89 -30.61
C LEU A 334 12.26 -4.73 -30.12
N ILE A 335 12.90 -5.79 -29.65
CA ILE A 335 14.29 -5.80 -29.20
C ILE A 335 15.23 -5.31 -30.31
N LYS A 336 15.07 -5.87 -31.52
CA LYS A 336 15.90 -5.49 -32.69
C LYS A 336 15.72 -4.02 -33.08
N TYR A 337 14.47 -3.55 -33.08
CA TYR A 337 14.14 -2.18 -33.42
C TYR A 337 14.76 -1.20 -32.40
N TYR A 338 14.60 -1.49 -31.12
CA TYR A 338 15.14 -0.64 -30.06
C TYR A 338 16.68 -0.59 -30.10
N LYS A 339 17.36 -1.75 -30.18
CA LYS A 339 18.82 -1.82 -30.30
C LYS A 339 19.37 -1.06 -31.51
N LYS A 340 18.59 -0.94 -32.59
CA LYS A 340 18.99 -0.21 -33.81
C LYS A 340 18.84 1.32 -33.68
N ASN A 341 17.86 1.79 -32.86
CA ASN A 341 17.48 3.20 -32.83
C ASN A 341 17.92 3.93 -31.55
N THR A 342 18.51 3.23 -30.57
CA THR A 342 19.05 3.77 -29.31
C THR A 342 20.58 3.92 -29.33
N LYS A 343 21.16 4.37 -30.44
CA LYS A 343 22.59 4.73 -30.51
C LYS A 343 22.79 6.20 -30.26
#